data_83788923ec5599373b40b3d074250324
#
_entry.id   83788923ec5599373b40b3d074250324
#
_cell.length_a   1.000
_cell.length_b   1.000
_cell.length_c   1.000
_cell.angle_alpha   90.00
_cell.angle_beta   90.00
_cell.angle_gamma   90.00
#
_symmetry.space_group_name_H-M   'P 1'
#
loop_
_entity.id
_entity.type
_entity.pdbx_description
1 polymer ?
#
loop_
_entity_poly.entity_id
_entity_poly.type
_entity_poly.pdbx_seq_one_letter_code
_entity_poly.pdbx_strand_id
1 'polypeptide(L)'
;VIFSHPQPFGQCRNWLTANYPNAELRPTRSTSAAAKEAADTPRSAAIASRLASEIYNVPILHANIEDIQNNITRFFIIGRSLAERTGSDKTSLVFSVKDEPGALLRMLMPFEDNKVNLTKIESRPSRRKAWEYIFFVDFIGHHTDERAVKAIETLREHCRFLEIIGSYPVSASSDPQSDGARRLGVDK
;
A
#
# COMPACT_ATOMS: atom_id res chain seq x y z
N VAL A 1 10.60 -25.17 -15.79
CA VAL A 1 10.68 -24.63 -14.41
C VAL A 1 10.37 -23.14 -14.45
N ILE A 2 9.63 -22.63 -13.43
CA ILE A 2 9.33 -21.20 -13.30
C ILE A 2 9.91 -20.73 -11.95
N PHE A 3 10.74 -19.71 -11.99
CA PHE A 3 11.37 -19.10 -10.81
C PHE A 3 10.62 -17.83 -10.37
N SER A 4 10.41 -17.62 -9.07
CA SER A 4 10.00 -16.33 -8.51
C SER A 4 10.15 -16.31 -6.99
N HIS A 5 9.95 -15.12 -6.41
CA HIS A 5 9.70 -15.01 -4.98
C HIS A 5 8.30 -15.59 -4.64
N PRO A 6 8.07 -16.17 -3.46
CA PRO A 6 6.77 -16.75 -3.08
C PRO A 6 5.57 -15.82 -3.25
N GLN A 7 5.73 -14.52 -2.99
CA GLN A 7 4.64 -13.55 -3.09
C GLN A 7 4.09 -13.39 -4.52
N PRO A 8 4.88 -13.15 -5.59
CA PRO A 8 4.38 -13.17 -6.98
C PRO A 8 3.77 -14.50 -7.40
N PHE A 9 4.25 -15.65 -6.92
CA PHE A 9 3.58 -16.91 -7.17
C PHE A 9 2.14 -16.93 -6.64
N GLY A 10 1.92 -16.34 -5.43
CA GLY A 10 0.57 -16.17 -4.89
C GLY A 10 -0.30 -15.20 -5.71
N GLN A 11 0.31 -14.15 -6.24
CA GLN A 11 -0.37 -13.11 -7.03
C GLN A 11 -0.75 -13.55 -8.45
N CYS A 12 -0.08 -14.56 -9.00
CA CYS A 12 -0.29 -15.09 -10.34
C CYS A 12 -0.79 -16.54 -10.32
N ARG A 13 -1.34 -17.02 -9.22
CA ARG A 13 -1.66 -18.42 -8.98
C ARG A 13 -2.66 -18.98 -10.00
N ASN A 14 -3.76 -18.26 -10.22
CA ASN A 14 -4.83 -18.71 -11.12
C ASN A 14 -4.33 -18.73 -12.57
N TRP A 15 -3.61 -17.69 -12.96
CA TRP A 15 -3.01 -17.59 -14.28
C TRP A 15 -2.01 -18.73 -14.54
N LEU A 16 -1.12 -19.02 -13.58
CA LEU A 16 -0.16 -20.12 -13.68
C LEU A 16 -0.84 -21.47 -13.79
N THR A 17 -1.87 -21.72 -12.98
CA THR A 17 -2.62 -22.97 -13.02
C THR A 17 -3.32 -23.19 -14.36
N ALA A 18 -3.84 -22.12 -14.96
CA ALA A 18 -4.53 -22.19 -16.24
C ALA A 18 -3.56 -22.39 -17.43
N ASN A 19 -2.40 -21.74 -17.42
CA ASN A 19 -1.49 -21.70 -18.56
C ASN A 19 -0.32 -22.69 -18.47
N TYR A 20 0.13 -23.00 -17.26
CA TYR A 20 1.30 -23.86 -16.99
C TYR A 20 1.06 -24.85 -15.83
N PRO A 21 -0.02 -25.68 -15.89
CA PRO A 21 -0.41 -26.54 -14.77
C PRO A 21 0.67 -27.57 -14.35
N ASN A 22 1.55 -27.93 -15.26
CA ASN A 22 2.60 -28.94 -15.03
C ASN A 22 3.98 -28.30 -14.78
N ALA A 23 4.09 -26.99 -14.69
CA ALA A 23 5.37 -26.34 -14.45
C ALA A 23 5.81 -26.50 -12.99
N GLU A 24 7.05 -26.87 -12.78
CA GLU A 24 7.67 -26.83 -11.47
C GLU A 24 7.86 -25.35 -11.05
N LEU A 25 7.29 -24.97 -9.91
CA LEU A 25 7.46 -23.63 -9.33
C LEU A 25 8.60 -23.66 -8.31
N ARG A 26 9.69 -22.95 -8.59
CA ARG A 26 10.86 -22.94 -7.74
C ARG A 26 11.06 -21.57 -7.08
N PRO A 27 10.92 -21.47 -5.74
CA PRO A 27 11.05 -20.21 -5.03
C PRO A 27 12.50 -19.71 -5.02
N THR A 28 12.65 -18.39 -5.16
CA THR A 28 13.91 -17.66 -5.06
C THR A 28 13.78 -16.54 -4.01
N ARG A 29 14.91 -16.00 -3.57
CA ARG A 29 14.96 -14.93 -2.56
C ARG A 29 14.40 -13.57 -3.04
N SER A 30 14.33 -13.36 -4.35
CA SER A 30 13.77 -12.13 -4.95
C SER A 30 13.37 -12.36 -6.40
N THR A 31 12.52 -11.48 -6.96
CA THR A 31 12.15 -11.53 -8.39
C THR A 31 13.34 -11.26 -9.32
N SER A 32 14.29 -10.41 -8.90
CA SER A 32 15.52 -10.18 -9.64
C SER A 32 16.42 -11.42 -9.67
N ALA A 33 16.54 -12.13 -8.54
CA ALA A 33 17.27 -13.41 -8.50
C ALA A 33 16.60 -14.45 -9.42
N ALA A 34 15.28 -14.49 -9.46
CA ALA A 34 14.53 -15.36 -10.36
C ALA A 34 14.83 -15.07 -11.84
N ALA A 35 14.85 -13.79 -12.24
CA ALA A 35 15.16 -13.40 -13.62
C ALA A 35 16.60 -13.79 -13.99
N LYS A 36 17.56 -13.59 -13.09
CA LYS A 36 18.94 -14.00 -13.30
C LYS A 36 19.06 -15.53 -13.46
N GLU A 37 18.41 -16.29 -12.59
CA GLU A 37 18.43 -17.75 -12.62
C GLU A 37 17.78 -18.32 -13.90
N ALA A 38 16.71 -17.66 -14.37
CA ALA A 38 16.09 -18.01 -15.65
C ALA A 38 16.99 -17.70 -16.85
N ALA A 39 17.79 -16.63 -16.81
CA ALA A 39 18.77 -16.33 -17.85
C ALA A 39 19.85 -17.44 -18.00
N ASP A 40 20.24 -18.01 -16.86
CA ASP A 40 21.32 -19.03 -16.80
C ASP A 40 20.79 -20.48 -16.95
N THR A 41 19.46 -20.69 -16.94
CA THR A 41 18.86 -22.03 -16.94
C THR A 41 18.05 -22.27 -18.22
N PRO A 42 18.43 -23.19 -19.10
CA PRO A 42 17.66 -23.54 -20.29
C PRO A 42 16.24 -24.05 -19.98
N ARG A 43 15.27 -23.71 -20.80
CA ARG A 43 13.84 -24.11 -20.67
C ARG A 43 13.23 -23.68 -19.34
N SER A 44 13.60 -22.53 -18.85
CA SER A 44 13.02 -21.93 -17.66
C SER A 44 12.44 -20.55 -17.95
N ALA A 45 11.65 -20.06 -17.01
CA ALA A 45 11.07 -18.72 -17.02
C ALA A 45 11.12 -18.12 -15.62
N ALA A 46 10.88 -16.83 -15.51
CA ALA A 46 10.72 -16.15 -14.22
C ALA A 46 9.48 -15.27 -14.22
N ILE A 47 8.86 -15.13 -13.03
CA ILE A 47 7.93 -14.03 -12.78
C ILE A 47 8.73 -12.91 -12.14
N ALA A 48 8.83 -11.79 -12.87
CA ALA A 48 9.65 -10.65 -12.47
C ALA A 48 9.10 -9.34 -13.06
N SER A 49 9.73 -8.21 -12.72
CA SER A 49 9.38 -6.91 -13.30
C SER A 49 9.93 -6.77 -14.74
N ARG A 50 9.35 -5.85 -15.52
CA ARG A 50 9.87 -5.47 -16.85
C ARG A 50 11.35 -5.01 -16.74
N LEU A 51 11.70 -4.25 -15.72
CA LEU A 51 13.08 -3.82 -15.49
C LEU A 51 14.06 -5.00 -15.34
N ALA A 52 13.64 -6.08 -14.69
CA ALA A 52 14.49 -7.28 -14.57
C ALA A 52 14.74 -7.96 -15.94
N SER A 53 13.75 -7.94 -16.85
CA SER A 53 13.92 -8.41 -18.24
C SER A 53 15.01 -7.62 -18.96
N GLU A 54 15.03 -6.30 -18.81
CA GLU A 54 16.03 -5.41 -19.41
C GLU A 54 17.44 -5.65 -18.82
N ILE A 55 17.53 -5.72 -17.49
CA ILE A 55 18.83 -5.89 -16.78
C ILE A 55 19.47 -7.25 -17.09
N TYR A 56 18.69 -8.32 -17.14
CA TYR A 56 19.21 -9.68 -17.32
C TYR A 56 19.08 -10.19 -18.77
N ASN A 57 18.61 -9.34 -19.68
CA ASN A 57 18.39 -9.67 -21.09
C ASN A 57 17.54 -10.93 -21.31
N VAL A 58 16.46 -11.05 -20.54
CA VAL A 58 15.49 -12.16 -20.64
C VAL A 58 14.22 -11.65 -21.32
N PRO A 59 13.76 -12.25 -22.45
CA PRO A 59 12.59 -11.78 -23.16
C PRO A 59 11.31 -11.96 -22.36
N ILE A 60 10.38 -11.01 -22.48
CA ILE A 60 9.06 -11.08 -21.86
C ILE A 60 8.16 -11.97 -22.74
N LEU A 61 7.69 -13.08 -22.18
CA LEU A 61 6.77 -14.00 -22.85
C LEU A 61 5.31 -13.56 -22.68
N HIS A 62 4.95 -13.19 -21.47
CA HIS A 62 3.61 -12.75 -21.09
C HIS A 62 3.73 -11.55 -20.16
N ALA A 63 2.89 -10.54 -20.35
CA ALA A 63 2.85 -9.35 -19.51
C ALA A 63 1.52 -9.31 -18.73
N ASN A 64 1.53 -8.65 -17.57
CA ASN A 64 0.33 -8.40 -16.75
C ASN A 64 -0.40 -9.70 -16.39
N ILE A 65 0.34 -10.66 -15.85
CA ILE A 65 -0.16 -12.00 -15.51
C ILE A 65 -0.71 -12.11 -14.07
N GLU A 66 -0.71 -11.01 -13.35
CA GLU A 66 -1.27 -10.94 -12.00
C GLU A 66 -2.79 -11.20 -12.00
N ASP A 67 -3.26 -12.01 -11.06
CA ASP A 67 -4.69 -12.34 -10.91
C ASP A 67 -5.53 -11.14 -10.50
N ILE A 68 -4.92 -10.16 -9.78
CA ILE A 68 -5.55 -8.94 -9.29
C ILE A 68 -4.74 -7.74 -9.78
N GLN A 69 -5.32 -6.94 -10.68
CA GLN A 69 -4.64 -5.80 -11.33
C GLN A 69 -4.32 -4.61 -10.40
N ASN A 70 -4.91 -4.54 -9.19
CA ASN A 70 -4.76 -3.42 -8.27
C ASN A 70 -3.77 -3.69 -7.12
N ASN A 71 -2.69 -4.40 -7.39
CA ASN A 71 -1.63 -4.60 -6.40
C ASN A 71 -0.69 -3.40 -6.37
N ILE A 72 -1.03 -2.42 -5.54
CA ILE A 72 -0.26 -1.18 -5.40
C ILE A 72 0.63 -1.28 -4.16
N THR A 73 1.94 -1.11 -4.34
CA THR A 73 2.88 -0.97 -3.23
C THR A 73 3.11 0.52 -2.95
N ARG A 74 2.79 0.95 -1.74
CA ARG A 74 3.05 2.32 -1.30
C ARG A 74 4.44 2.43 -0.70
N PHE A 75 5.21 3.40 -1.17
CA PHE A 75 6.51 3.77 -0.63
C PHE A 75 6.40 5.10 0.10
N PHE A 76 7.06 5.21 1.25
CA PHE A 76 7.25 6.46 1.97
C PHE A 76 8.65 6.99 1.73
N ILE A 77 8.75 8.28 1.43
CA ILE A 77 10.04 8.99 1.46
C ILE A 77 10.23 9.49 2.90
N ILE A 78 11.26 9.00 3.57
CA ILE A 78 11.56 9.38 4.94
C ILE A 78 12.52 10.58 4.90
N GLY A 79 12.12 11.67 5.55
CA GLY A 79 12.89 12.92 5.67
C GLY A 79 13.04 13.36 7.12
N ARG A 80 13.89 14.36 7.35
CA ARG A 80 14.08 15.02 8.65
C ARG A 80 13.18 16.24 8.85
N SER A 81 12.53 16.71 7.78
CA SER A 81 11.59 17.84 7.78
C SER A 81 10.23 17.37 7.32
N LEU A 82 9.18 17.99 7.84
CA LEU A 82 7.83 17.82 7.36
C LEU A 82 7.71 18.48 5.97
N ALA A 83 6.91 17.89 5.08
CA ALA A 83 6.61 18.52 3.80
C ALA A 83 5.72 19.75 4.01
N GLU A 84 5.86 20.73 3.14
CA GLU A 84 5.01 21.92 3.13
C GLU A 84 3.60 21.57 2.61
N ARG A 85 2.61 22.35 3.04
CA ARG A 85 1.24 22.23 2.60
C ARG A 85 1.09 22.53 1.11
N THR A 86 0.47 21.63 0.36
CA THR A 86 0.24 21.80 -1.09
C THR A 86 -1.21 22.10 -1.44
N GLY A 87 -2.15 21.89 -0.52
CA GLY A 87 -3.59 22.00 -0.74
C GLY A 87 -4.24 20.71 -1.28
N SER A 88 -3.45 19.73 -1.68
CA SER A 88 -3.91 18.37 -2.02
C SER A 88 -3.04 17.36 -1.29
N ASP A 89 -3.26 17.28 0.03
CA ASP A 89 -2.41 16.54 0.93
C ASP A 89 -3.12 15.36 1.56
N LYS A 90 -2.33 14.42 2.05
CA LYS A 90 -2.74 13.31 2.88
C LYS A 90 -1.86 13.29 4.13
N THR A 91 -2.47 12.99 5.27
CA THR A 91 -1.75 12.84 6.54
C THR A 91 -1.84 11.41 7.03
N SER A 92 -0.72 10.89 7.53
CA SER A 92 -0.65 9.60 8.21
C SER A 92 -0.40 9.80 9.70
N LEU A 93 -1.20 9.12 10.51
CA LEU A 93 -1.09 9.07 11.97
C LEU A 93 -0.79 7.66 12.44
N VAL A 94 -0.13 7.56 13.59
CA VAL A 94 -0.02 6.33 14.36
C VAL A 94 -0.44 6.61 15.80
N PHE A 95 -1.30 5.76 16.34
CA PHE A 95 -1.76 5.91 17.73
C PHE A 95 -2.16 4.58 18.35
N SER A 96 -2.28 4.54 19.67
CA SER A 96 -2.90 3.43 20.39
C SER A 96 -3.93 3.93 21.38
N VAL A 97 -4.96 3.11 21.60
CA VAL A 97 -6.05 3.39 22.53
C VAL A 97 -6.08 2.34 23.64
N LYS A 98 -6.83 2.62 24.70
CA LYS A 98 -7.10 1.61 25.72
C LYS A 98 -8.03 0.54 25.13
N ASP A 99 -7.77 -0.73 25.49
CA ASP A 99 -8.65 -1.83 25.11
C ASP A 99 -9.89 -1.82 26.02
N GLU A 100 -10.96 -1.25 25.51
CA GLU A 100 -12.25 -1.12 26.20
C GLU A 100 -13.41 -1.04 25.20
N PRO A 101 -14.62 -1.44 25.58
CA PRO A 101 -15.79 -1.38 24.71
C PRO A 101 -15.99 0.02 24.10
N GLY A 102 -16.20 0.08 22.78
CA GLY A 102 -16.40 1.34 22.04
C GLY A 102 -15.14 2.15 21.74
N ALA A 103 -13.93 1.68 22.10
CA ALA A 103 -12.69 2.41 21.84
C ALA A 103 -12.51 2.77 20.36
N LEU A 104 -12.77 1.83 19.44
CA LEU A 104 -12.69 2.08 18.00
C LEU A 104 -13.66 3.18 17.54
N LEU A 105 -14.89 3.15 18.04
CA LEU A 105 -15.87 4.18 17.71
C LEU A 105 -15.41 5.57 18.17
N ARG A 106 -14.97 5.70 19.43
CA ARG A 106 -14.49 6.98 19.97
C ARG A 106 -13.31 7.55 19.21
N MET A 107 -12.43 6.74 18.64
CA MET A 107 -11.31 7.24 17.85
C MET A 107 -11.70 7.62 16.41
N LEU A 108 -12.84 7.16 15.89
CA LEU A 108 -13.33 7.54 14.57
C LEU A 108 -14.24 8.78 14.62
N MET A 109 -14.97 9.01 15.71
CA MET A 109 -15.87 10.16 15.88
C MET A 109 -15.20 11.52 15.62
N PRO A 110 -13.99 11.81 16.11
CA PRO A 110 -13.35 13.10 15.86
C PRO A 110 -13.18 13.45 14.38
N PHE A 111 -12.94 12.44 13.54
CA PHE A 111 -12.84 12.65 12.09
C PHE A 111 -14.18 12.94 11.45
N GLU A 112 -15.24 12.22 11.85
CA GLU A 112 -16.61 12.47 11.38
C GLU A 112 -17.10 13.85 11.80
N ASP A 113 -16.94 14.22 13.06
CA ASP A 113 -17.38 15.48 13.64
C ASP A 113 -16.75 16.69 12.93
N ASN A 114 -15.48 16.55 12.55
CA ASN A 114 -14.72 17.59 11.84
C ASN A 114 -14.72 17.44 10.31
N LYS A 115 -15.51 16.49 9.76
CA LYS A 115 -15.62 16.23 8.31
C LYS A 115 -14.27 15.96 7.66
N VAL A 116 -13.41 15.20 8.33
CA VAL A 116 -12.10 14.73 7.84
C VAL A 116 -12.26 13.33 7.27
N ASN A 117 -12.00 13.18 5.98
CA ASN A 117 -12.18 11.89 5.28
C ASN A 117 -11.02 10.94 5.50
N LEU A 118 -11.28 9.81 6.15
CA LEU A 118 -10.30 8.73 6.30
C LEU A 118 -10.16 7.92 5.00
N THR A 119 -8.93 7.63 4.61
CA THR A 119 -8.63 6.85 3.39
C THR A 119 -7.99 5.51 3.68
N LYS A 120 -7.50 5.31 4.92
CA LYS A 120 -6.93 4.06 5.38
C LYS A 120 -7.09 3.92 6.88
N ILE A 121 -7.38 2.72 7.33
CA ILE A 121 -7.22 2.28 8.70
C ILE A 121 -6.60 0.88 8.72
N GLU A 122 -5.55 0.71 9.50
CA GLU A 122 -4.86 -0.57 9.67
C GLU A 122 -4.52 -0.75 11.15
N SER A 123 -4.87 -1.88 11.72
CA SER A 123 -4.50 -2.23 13.09
C SER A 123 -3.41 -3.28 13.10
N ARG A 124 -2.46 -3.13 14.01
CA ARG A 124 -1.40 -4.12 14.27
C ARG A 124 -1.32 -4.39 15.76
N PRO A 125 -1.18 -5.66 16.19
CA PRO A 125 -0.95 -5.96 17.60
C PRO A 125 0.37 -5.33 18.08
N SER A 126 0.32 -4.70 19.26
CA SER A 126 1.52 -4.24 19.95
C SER A 126 2.29 -5.46 20.43
N ARG A 127 3.52 -5.65 19.99
CA ARG A 127 4.36 -6.75 20.47
C ARG A 127 4.81 -6.59 21.93
N ARG A 128 4.41 -5.48 22.59
CA ARG A 128 4.82 -5.15 23.96
C ARG A 128 3.85 -5.66 25.02
N LYS A 129 2.55 -5.71 24.70
CA LYS A 129 1.50 -6.19 25.62
C LYS A 129 0.47 -6.99 24.84
N ALA A 130 -0.02 -8.08 25.41
CA ALA A 130 -1.17 -8.81 24.89
C ALA A 130 -2.39 -7.87 24.81
N TRP A 131 -3.16 -7.96 23.72
CA TRP A 131 -4.40 -7.21 23.49
C TRP A 131 -4.26 -5.69 23.35
N GLU A 132 -3.05 -5.16 23.14
CA GLU A 132 -2.81 -3.77 22.80
C GLU A 132 -2.63 -3.64 21.28
N TYR A 133 -3.41 -2.76 20.65
CA TYR A 133 -3.34 -2.50 19.21
C TYR A 133 -2.76 -1.11 18.93
N ILE A 134 -1.95 -1.05 17.89
CA ILE A 134 -1.47 0.18 17.28
C ILE A 134 -2.26 0.38 15.99
N PHE A 135 -2.83 1.56 15.82
CA PHE A 135 -3.60 1.94 14.65
C PHE A 135 -2.77 2.88 13.76
N PHE A 136 -2.76 2.57 12.47
CA PHE A 136 -2.25 3.44 11.42
C PHE A 136 -3.43 3.97 10.63
N VAL A 137 -3.58 5.28 10.55
CA VAL A 137 -4.70 5.94 9.90
C VAL A 137 -4.16 6.97 8.91
N ASP A 138 -4.73 6.99 7.70
CA ASP A 138 -4.49 8.05 6.74
C ASP A 138 -5.78 8.83 6.50
N PHE A 139 -5.68 10.15 6.39
CA PHE A 139 -6.80 11.03 6.04
C PHE A 139 -6.42 12.06 4.98
N ILE A 140 -7.42 12.59 4.26
CA ILE A 140 -7.25 13.67 3.30
C ILE A 140 -7.10 15.00 4.05
N GLY A 141 -6.10 15.76 3.70
CA GLY A 141 -5.76 17.07 4.25
C GLY A 141 -4.39 17.09 4.92
N HIS A 142 -3.87 18.28 5.13
CA HIS A 142 -2.63 18.52 5.86
C HIS A 142 -2.89 18.57 7.36
N HIS A 143 -1.97 18.11 8.20
CA HIS A 143 -2.14 18.12 9.66
C HIS A 143 -2.32 19.52 10.27
N THR A 144 -1.96 20.58 9.56
CA THR A 144 -2.17 21.98 9.96
C THR A 144 -3.51 22.56 9.49
N ASP A 145 -4.31 21.84 8.72
CA ASP A 145 -5.65 22.28 8.35
C ASP A 145 -6.53 22.36 9.58
N GLU A 146 -7.34 23.42 9.72
CA GLU A 146 -8.15 23.68 10.92
C GLU A 146 -8.98 22.48 11.36
N ARG A 147 -9.62 21.79 10.40
CA ARG A 147 -10.43 20.59 10.67
C ARG A 147 -9.58 19.43 11.16
N ALA A 148 -8.39 19.24 10.55
CA ALA A 148 -7.46 18.19 10.95
C ALA A 148 -6.89 18.43 12.34
N VAL A 149 -6.52 19.67 12.66
CA VAL A 149 -6.05 20.06 14.00
C VAL A 149 -7.11 19.70 15.05
N LYS A 150 -8.36 20.13 14.88
CA LYS A 150 -9.43 19.82 15.83
C LYS A 150 -9.66 18.33 15.99
N ALA A 151 -9.68 17.58 14.89
CA ALA A 151 -9.84 16.13 14.93
C ALA A 151 -8.69 15.44 15.67
N ILE A 152 -7.43 15.83 15.40
CA ILE A 152 -6.25 15.27 16.05
C ILE A 152 -6.21 15.60 17.54
N GLU A 153 -6.55 16.83 17.95
CA GLU A 153 -6.60 17.24 19.35
C GLU A 153 -7.63 16.41 20.13
N THR A 154 -8.86 16.30 19.62
CA THR A 154 -9.90 15.47 20.24
C THR A 154 -9.49 13.98 20.28
N LEU A 155 -8.91 13.46 19.18
CA LEU A 155 -8.42 12.08 19.17
C LEU A 155 -7.34 11.84 20.23
N ARG A 156 -6.45 12.80 20.45
CA ARG A 156 -5.35 12.72 21.40
C ARG A 156 -5.83 12.49 22.84
N GLU A 157 -6.99 13.04 23.21
CA GLU A 157 -7.59 12.84 24.54
C GLU A 157 -7.98 11.39 24.82
N HIS A 158 -8.26 10.62 23.76
CA HIS A 158 -8.64 9.21 23.83
C HIS A 158 -7.49 8.24 23.62
N CYS A 159 -6.30 8.74 23.26
CA CYS A 159 -5.14 7.93 22.96
C CYS A 159 -4.19 7.75 24.17
N ARG A 160 -3.48 6.61 24.22
CA ARG A 160 -2.32 6.45 25.09
C ARG A 160 -1.10 7.16 24.53
N PHE A 161 -0.94 7.09 23.21
CA PHE A 161 0.00 7.91 22.45
C PHE A 161 -0.62 8.20 21.07
N LEU A 162 -0.22 9.32 20.48
CA LEU A 162 -0.56 9.71 19.12
C LEU A 162 0.63 10.47 18.53
N GLU A 163 1.08 10.02 17.35
CA GLU A 163 2.14 10.66 16.60
C GLU A 163 1.70 10.92 15.15
N ILE A 164 2.07 12.07 14.62
CA ILE A 164 1.90 12.43 13.21
C ILE A 164 3.12 11.89 12.48
N ILE A 165 2.94 10.86 11.65
CA ILE A 165 4.03 10.30 10.83
C ILE A 165 4.46 11.33 9.79
N GLY A 166 3.51 12.05 9.19
CA GLY A 166 3.75 13.12 8.24
C GLY A 166 2.51 13.48 7.43
N SER A 167 2.57 14.68 6.84
CA SER A 167 1.66 15.10 5.75
C SER A 167 2.47 15.18 4.47
N TYR A 168 1.89 14.79 3.35
CA TYR A 168 2.55 14.70 2.06
C TYR A 168 1.56 14.87 0.92
N PRO A 169 1.99 15.33 -0.28
CA PRO A 169 1.10 15.47 -1.43
C PRO A 169 0.45 14.15 -1.82
N VAL A 170 -0.81 14.21 -2.23
CA VAL A 170 -1.50 13.06 -2.82
C VAL A 170 -0.85 12.74 -4.16
N SER A 171 -0.40 11.50 -4.34
CA SER A 171 0.15 11.06 -5.63
C SER A 171 -0.96 11.01 -6.68
N ALA A 172 -0.70 11.54 -7.88
CA ALA A 172 -1.62 11.51 -9.01
C ALA A 172 -2.06 10.08 -9.42
N SER A 173 -1.29 9.05 -9.04
CA SER A 173 -1.60 7.64 -9.29
C SER A 173 -2.44 6.98 -8.18
N SER A 174 -2.72 7.68 -7.07
CA SER A 174 -3.40 7.11 -5.89
C SER A 174 -4.85 7.55 -5.74
N ASP A 175 -5.38 8.33 -6.68
CA ASP A 175 -6.78 8.77 -6.66
C ASP A 175 -7.65 7.83 -7.53
N PRO A 176 -8.47 6.94 -6.92
CA PRO A 176 -9.38 6.08 -7.66
C PRO A 176 -10.45 6.87 -8.45
N GLN A 177 -10.64 8.16 -8.12
CA GLN A 177 -11.62 9.01 -8.80
C GLN A 177 -11.05 9.68 -10.06
N SER A 178 -9.72 9.77 -10.23
CA SER A 178 -9.11 10.37 -11.41
C SER A 178 -9.23 9.52 -12.69
N ASP A 179 -9.44 8.21 -12.55
CA ASP A 179 -9.57 7.28 -13.68
C ASP A 179 -10.98 7.26 -14.28
N GLY A 180 -11.99 7.70 -13.52
CA GLY A 180 -13.39 7.81 -14.01
C GLY A 180 -13.61 9.02 -14.92
N ALA A 181 -12.87 10.10 -14.76
CA ALA A 181 -13.04 11.33 -15.55
C ALA A 181 -12.37 11.26 -16.94
N ARG A 182 -11.39 10.38 -17.14
CA ARG A 182 -10.73 10.19 -18.44
C ARG A 182 -11.46 9.26 -19.39
N ARG A 183 -12.47 8.51 -18.94
CA ARG A 183 -13.26 7.59 -19.78
C ARG A 183 -14.53 8.17 -20.36
N LEU A 184 -14.87 9.43 -20.08
CA LEU A 184 -16.06 10.12 -20.65
C LEU A 184 -15.68 11.28 -21.57
N GLY A 185 -14.56 11.19 -22.28
CA GLY A 185 -14.28 12.02 -23.45
C GLY A 185 -15.14 11.54 -24.63
N VAL A 186 -16.39 11.93 -24.66
CA VAL A 186 -17.24 11.81 -25.85
C VAL A 186 -16.85 12.95 -26.76
N ASP A 187 -16.16 12.63 -27.84
CA ASP A 187 -15.99 13.51 -28.99
C ASP A 187 -17.35 14.01 -29.48
N LYS A 188 -17.47 15.32 -29.60
CA LYS A 188 -18.42 15.98 -30.49
C LYS A 188 -17.65 16.81 -31.49
#